data_b1b9fa13ea12b12f67e7c6c571412c72
#
_entry.id   b1b9fa13ea12b12f67e7c6c571412c72
#
_cell.length_a   1.000
_cell.length_b   1.000
_cell.length_c   1.000
_cell.angle_alpha   90.00
_cell.angle_beta   90.00
_cell.angle_gamma   90.00
#
_symmetry.space_group_name_H-M   'P 1'
#
loop_
_entity.id
_entity.type
_entity.pdbx_description
1 polymer ?
#
loop_
_entity_poly.entity_id
_entity_poly.type
_entity_poly.pdbx_seq_one_letter_code
_entity_poly.pdbx_strand_id
1 'polypeptide(L)'
;MLFRSADTAVTVTHTKGVSVLLASRHAIRRVPMAATGILLVLSLALVPAELTAQVLYGSIVGNVTDNTGAALPGATVTITHVQTNTTREAITDGTGSYRFPTLQPGAYTVSVVMPGFSTATRSDVNVTINSTSRVNVALQIGQLSETVNVDASARILQTDRAEVRAELNARELTELPVPLGRNYQNLFKVIPGFTPPSDAHSVPSNPSRALTFNVNGASRSSNNTRIDGVSTPNIWLPHVAAYVPALESLETVNVVTNSFDAEQGLAGGAAINVQIKSGTNNLRGSAFEYHTNEALRANDYFAPPDSKQGEWRYNQFGGTVGGPIVRHKLFYFVSYESTRDKQNVSRTISVPTEALRRGDLSASVNPIYDPMTGNPDGTGRTPFPGNIIPQNRIDPIAAKMAALLPLPNLTNADGTIPEQNNYFVQAPFIFNRWTVDSKVNLNATEKLNFFGRYSILDFFQDNATVFGDLMQGQPIGGGNPGIGSGKTHSVSGGFTYTLTSHLVLDAHIGWVRMNTGVEQTDIRENKGLDFLGIPGTNGIRPFEGGMPRFNVSGYAGWGTTETYMPYYRSDDQIQNVVNLNWVKGTHNIRLGTDIYYQAMNHTQPEFAGSSLGARGGFDFGGG
;
A
#
# COMPACT_ATOMS: atom_id res chain seq x y z
N MET A 1 -40.01 -3.60 8.15
CA MET A 1 -40.12 -3.18 6.75
C MET A 1 -39.63 -4.34 5.90
N LEU A 2 -40.52 -4.96 5.16
CA LEU A 2 -40.35 -6.24 4.46
C LEU A 2 -39.48 -6.06 3.20
N PHE A 3 -38.46 -6.92 3.01
CA PHE A 3 -37.87 -7.15 1.69
C PHE A 3 -38.26 -8.55 1.21
N ARG A 4 -38.94 -8.58 0.06
CA ARG A 4 -39.29 -9.80 -0.69
C ARG A 4 -38.07 -10.28 -1.47
N SER A 5 -37.77 -11.58 -1.36
CA SER A 5 -36.88 -12.32 -2.25
C SER A 5 -37.61 -12.64 -3.56
N ALA A 6 -36.91 -12.47 -4.67
CA ALA A 6 -37.31 -12.97 -5.99
C ALA A 6 -36.41 -14.15 -6.35
N ASP A 7 -36.97 -15.34 -6.30
CA ASP A 7 -36.38 -16.58 -6.84
C ASP A 7 -36.43 -16.55 -8.36
N THR A 8 -35.30 -16.79 -9.00
CA THR A 8 -35.27 -17.14 -10.43
C THR A 8 -34.43 -18.40 -10.59
N ALA A 9 -35.11 -19.51 -10.81
CA ALA A 9 -34.52 -20.80 -11.12
C ALA A 9 -33.94 -20.80 -12.54
N VAL A 10 -32.67 -21.19 -12.71
CA VAL A 10 -32.05 -21.45 -14.00
C VAL A 10 -31.74 -22.92 -14.12
N THR A 11 -32.38 -23.55 -15.10
CA THR A 11 -32.14 -24.94 -15.51
C THR A 11 -30.88 -25.05 -16.34
N VAL A 12 -29.91 -25.87 -15.91
CA VAL A 12 -28.65 -26.10 -16.65
C VAL A 12 -28.68 -27.53 -17.21
N THR A 13 -28.64 -27.64 -18.53
CA THR A 13 -28.41 -28.87 -19.28
C THR A 13 -26.91 -29.14 -19.46
N HIS A 14 -26.46 -30.33 -19.06
CA HIS A 14 -25.08 -30.79 -19.22
C HIS A 14 -24.76 -31.14 -20.67
N THR A 15 -23.69 -30.51 -21.23
CA THR A 15 -22.92 -31.05 -22.34
C THR A 15 -21.43 -30.94 -22.05
N LYS A 16 -20.70 -32.02 -22.35
CA LYS A 16 -19.28 -32.23 -22.05
C LYS A 16 -18.34 -31.28 -22.79
N GLY A 17 -17.39 -30.74 -22.06
CA GLY A 17 -16.06 -30.41 -22.53
C GLY A 17 -15.91 -29.07 -23.26
N VAL A 18 -15.84 -27.94 -22.51
CA VAL A 18 -15.11 -26.72 -22.90
C VAL A 18 -14.77 -25.97 -21.60
N SER A 19 -13.49 -25.60 -21.45
CA SER A 19 -13.05 -24.73 -20.36
C SER A 19 -13.66 -23.35 -20.56
N VAL A 20 -14.66 -22.99 -19.79
CA VAL A 20 -15.28 -21.66 -19.83
C VAL A 20 -14.70 -20.85 -18.68
N LEU A 21 -13.82 -19.93 -19.03
CA LEU A 21 -13.56 -18.74 -18.25
C LEU A 21 -14.88 -17.99 -18.06
N LEU A 22 -15.49 -18.09 -16.89
CA LEU A 22 -16.65 -17.28 -16.52
C LEU A 22 -16.21 -15.83 -16.34
N ALA A 23 -16.14 -15.10 -17.46
CA ALA A 23 -16.22 -13.66 -17.43
C ALA A 23 -17.67 -13.28 -17.10
N SER A 24 -17.95 -12.90 -15.87
CA SER A 24 -19.24 -12.30 -15.51
C SER A 24 -19.37 -10.97 -16.29
N ARG A 25 -20.10 -11.02 -17.39
CA ARG A 25 -20.53 -9.82 -18.12
C ARG A 25 -21.63 -9.13 -17.31
N HIS A 26 -21.25 -8.35 -16.33
CA HIS A 26 -22.10 -7.25 -15.89
C HIS A 26 -22.00 -6.19 -16.97
N ALA A 27 -23.11 -5.98 -17.67
CA ALA A 27 -23.27 -4.91 -18.61
C ALA A 27 -23.15 -3.56 -17.87
N ILE A 28 -21.92 -3.07 -17.72
CA ILE A 28 -21.69 -1.67 -17.43
C ILE A 28 -22.20 -0.93 -18.66
N ARG A 29 -23.34 -0.25 -18.54
CA ARG A 29 -23.78 0.73 -19.52
C ARG A 29 -22.60 1.65 -19.75
N ARG A 30 -21.97 1.52 -20.91
CA ARG A 30 -20.93 2.42 -21.39
C ARG A 30 -21.57 3.80 -21.53
N VAL A 31 -21.40 4.65 -20.54
CA VAL A 31 -21.61 6.08 -20.71
C VAL A 31 -20.52 6.51 -21.70
N PRO A 32 -20.87 7.02 -22.89
CA PRO A 32 -19.86 7.42 -23.86
C PRO A 32 -19.01 8.54 -23.26
N MET A 33 -17.69 8.44 -23.38
CA MET A 33 -16.72 9.43 -22.86
C MET A 33 -17.03 10.87 -23.28
N ALA A 34 -17.74 11.06 -24.39
CA ALA A 34 -18.24 12.37 -24.83
C ALA A 34 -19.32 12.95 -23.90
N ALA A 35 -20.17 12.11 -23.28
CA ALA A 35 -21.19 12.58 -22.33
C ALA A 35 -20.57 13.01 -21.00
N THR A 36 -19.45 12.38 -20.59
CA THR A 36 -18.72 12.76 -19.36
C THR A 36 -18.04 14.12 -19.50
N GLY A 37 -17.54 14.43 -20.69
CA GLY A 37 -16.96 15.75 -21.01
C GLY A 37 -17.99 16.88 -21.01
N ILE A 38 -19.20 16.63 -21.49
CA ILE A 38 -20.29 17.61 -21.53
C ILE A 38 -20.92 17.79 -20.15
N LEU A 39 -21.03 16.74 -19.34
CA LEU A 39 -21.44 16.84 -17.93
C LEU A 39 -20.42 17.63 -17.09
N LEU A 40 -19.13 17.52 -17.38
CA LEU A 40 -18.08 18.28 -16.71
C LEU A 40 -18.20 19.79 -16.97
N VAL A 41 -18.60 20.18 -18.17
CA VAL A 41 -18.81 21.59 -18.55
C VAL A 41 -20.15 22.12 -18.00
N LEU A 42 -21.21 21.31 -17.94
CA LEU A 42 -22.50 21.71 -17.36
C LEU A 42 -22.51 21.69 -15.84
N SER A 43 -21.72 20.86 -15.16
CA SER A 43 -21.61 20.87 -13.69
C SER A 43 -20.86 22.09 -13.16
N LEU A 44 -20.05 22.77 -13.97
CA LEU A 44 -19.44 24.06 -13.62
C LEU A 44 -20.45 25.21 -13.51
N ALA A 45 -21.67 25.05 -14.00
CA ALA A 45 -22.64 26.16 -14.10
C ALA A 45 -23.75 26.15 -13.01
N LEU A 46 -23.84 25.14 -12.15
CA LEU A 46 -25.08 24.92 -11.36
C LEU A 46 -24.94 24.61 -9.86
N VAL A 47 -23.80 24.84 -9.20
CA VAL A 47 -23.74 24.57 -7.72
C VAL A 47 -23.07 25.71 -6.95
N PRO A 48 -23.77 26.44 -6.09
CA PRO A 48 -23.17 27.18 -5.00
C PRO A 48 -23.00 26.20 -3.81
N ALA A 49 -21.84 25.56 -3.68
CA ALA A 49 -21.47 24.83 -2.49
C ALA A 49 -20.05 25.24 -2.09
N GLU A 50 -19.83 25.47 -0.82
CA GLU A 50 -18.50 25.71 -0.25
C GLU A 50 -17.60 24.49 -0.48
N LEU A 51 -16.52 24.65 -1.24
CA LEU A 51 -15.71 23.55 -1.77
C LEU A 51 -14.24 23.76 -1.42
N THR A 52 -13.62 22.79 -0.80
CA THR A 52 -12.20 22.75 -0.41
C THR A 52 -11.41 21.78 -1.27
N ALA A 53 -10.22 22.16 -1.75
CA ALA A 53 -9.50 21.36 -2.72
C ALA A 53 -7.96 21.51 -2.70
N GLN A 54 -7.21 20.55 -3.25
CA GLN A 54 -5.78 20.36 -3.10
C GLN A 54 -4.95 20.87 -4.28
N VAL A 55 -3.75 21.44 -4.00
CA VAL A 55 -2.84 22.09 -4.95
C VAL A 55 -1.63 21.20 -5.26
N LEU A 56 -1.27 21.04 -6.56
CA LEU A 56 -0.13 20.24 -7.05
C LEU A 56 1.13 21.06 -7.35
N TYR A 57 1.17 22.32 -6.98
CA TYR A 57 2.30 23.23 -7.18
C TYR A 57 2.76 23.83 -5.85
N GLY A 58 3.96 24.35 -5.85
CA GLY A 58 4.46 25.20 -4.79
C GLY A 58 4.51 26.67 -5.19
N SER A 59 5.03 27.51 -4.33
CA SER A 59 5.22 28.94 -4.60
C SER A 59 6.56 29.45 -4.05
N ILE A 60 7.09 30.49 -4.68
CA ILE A 60 8.18 31.30 -4.14
C ILE A 60 7.64 32.69 -3.86
N VAL A 61 7.89 33.20 -2.65
CA VAL A 61 7.59 34.57 -2.23
C VAL A 61 8.82 35.19 -1.60
N GLY A 62 8.91 36.51 -1.58
CA GLY A 62 10.00 37.17 -0.91
C GLY A 62 9.92 38.69 -0.99
N ASN A 63 10.86 39.33 -0.31
CA ASN A 63 11.05 40.77 -0.32
C ASN A 63 12.44 41.08 -0.84
N VAL A 64 12.55 42.12 -1.66
CA VAL A 64 13.80 42.69 -2.10
C VAL A 64 14.05 44.00 -1.33
N THR A 65 15.20 44.06 -0.67
CA THR A 65 15.60 45.22 0.13
C THR A 65 17.01 45.69 -0.28
N ASP A 66 17.40 46.88 0.11
CA ASP A 66 18.80 47.30 0.08
C ASP A 66 19.55 46.80 1.34
N ASN A 67 20.81 47.13 1.46
CA ASN A 67 21.66 46.80 2.60
C ASN A 67 21.25 47.50 3.92
N THR A 68 20.39 48.50 3.87
CA THR A 68 19.82 49.19 5.05
C THR A 68 18.51 48.59 5.50
N GLY A 69 17.95 47.65 4.71
CA GLY A 69 16.66 47.04 4.93
C GLY A 69 15.48 47.81 4.30
N ALA A 70 15.74 48.89 3.53
CA ALA A 70 14.70 49.62 2.82
C ALA A 70 14.17 48.80 1.62
N ALA A 71 12.85 48.79 1.44
CA ALA A 71 12.20 48.08 0.33
C ALA A 71 12.63 48.64 -1.03
N LEU A 72 12.85 47.77 -2.02
CA LEU A 72 13.20 48.10 -3.38
C LEU A 72 12.07 47.77 -4.37
N PRO A 73 11.17 48.71 -4.64
CA PRO A 73 10.13 48.55 -5.67
C PRO A 73 10.72 48.60 -7.07
N GLY A 74 10.14 47.85 -8.01
CA GLY A 74 10.54 47.86 -9.42
C GLY A 74 11.74 46.97 -9.74
N ALA A 75 12.27 46.20 -8.80
CA ALA A 75 13.31 45.22 -9.09
C ALA A 75 12.73 44.04 -9.90
N THR A 76 13.48 43.62 -10.93
CA THR A 76 13.09 42.43 -11.73
C THR A 76 13.63 41.19 -11.05
N VAL A 77 12.71 40.27 -10.70
CA VAL A 77 13.02 38.95 -10.13
C VAL A 77 12.78 37.90 -11.19
N THR A 78 13.81 37.15 -11.55
CA THR A 78 13.74 36.03 -12.50
C THR A 78 13.98 34.75 -11.74
N ILE A 79 13.06 33.77 -11.88
CA ILE A 79 13.27 32.41 -11.39
C ILE A 79 13.52 31.48 -12.55
N THR A 80 14.45 30.53 -12.37
CA THR A 80 14.78 29.52 -13.37
C THR A 80 14.67 28.13 -12.73
N HIS A 81 13.83 27.28 -13.27
CA HIS A 81 13.76 25.87 -12.85
C HIS A 81 15.00 25.13 -13.37
N VAL A 82 15.83 24.60 -12.46
CA VAL A 82 17.17 24.06 -12.80
C VAL A 82 17.10 22.89 -13.79
N GLN A 83 16.12 22.02 -13.67
CA GLN A 83 16.04 20.79 -14.47
C GLN A 83 15.43 20.98 -15.86
N THR A 84 14.52 21.96 -16.02
CA THR A 84 13.81 22.22 -17.27
C THR A 84 14.24 23.51 -17.97
N ASN A 85 15.07 24.35 -17.31
CA ASN A 85 15.46 25.70 -17.74
C ASN A 85 14.25 26.60 -18.09
N THR A 86 13.10 26.35 -17.49
CA THR A 86 11.93 27.21 -17.62
C THR A 86 12.13 28.45 -16.75
N THR A 87 11.99 29.63 -17.33
CA THR A 87 12.13 30.91 -16.64
C THR A 87 10.77 31.57 -16.44
N ARG A 88 10.63 32.33 -15.35
CA ARG A 88 9.51 33.27 -15.11
C ARG A 88 10.04 34.53 -14.49
N GLU A 89 9.36 35.65 -14.74
CA GLU A 89 9.72 36.96 -14.23
C GLU A 89 8.56 37.60 -13.43
N ALA A 90 8.92 38.36 -12.43
CA ALA A 90 8.02 39.19 -11.65
C ALA A 90 8.74 40.51 -11.31
N ILE A 91 7.98 41.58 -11.15
CA ILE A 91 8.52 42.90 -10.70
C ILE A 91 8.05 43.09 -9.27
N THR A 92 8.94 43.58 -8.39
CA THR A 92 8.61 43.90 -7.00
C THR A 92 7.60 45.04 -6.91
N ASP A 93 6.64 44.90 -6.02
CA ASP A 93 5.61 45.92 -5.74
C ASP A 93 6.15 47.08 -4.88
N GLY A 94 5.25 48.02 -4.50
CA GLY A 94 5.57 49.17 -3.68
C GLY A 94 6.20 48.87 -2.30
N THR A 95 6.09 47.63 -1.83
CA THR A 95 6.66 47.13 -0.58
C THR A 95 7.92 46.29 -0.79
N GLY A 96 8.43 46.25 -2.03
CA GLY A 96 9.56 45.37 -2.41
C GLY A 96 9.21 43.91 -2.48
N SER A 97 7.93 43.55 -2.39
CA SER A 97 7.48 42.15 -2.38
C SER A 97 7.36 41.60 -3.79
N TYR A 98 7.67 40.29 -3.95
CA TYR A 98 7.46 39.54 -5.17
C TYR A 98 6.86 38.16 -4.89
N ARG A 99 6.19 37.59 -5.88
CA ARG A 99 5.52 36.31 -5.76
C ARG A 99 5.43 35.54 -7.07
N PHE A 100 5.72 34.23 -6.97
CA PHE A 100 5.45 33.23 -8.01
C PHE A 100 4.52 32.16 -7.44
N PRO A 101 3.21 32.22 -7.69
CA PRO A 101 2.21 31.43 -6.97
C PRO A 101 2.08 29.97 -7.45
N THR A 102 2.60 29.64 -8.64
CA THR A 102 2.39 28.34 -9.29
C THR A 102 3.67 27.83 -9.91
N LEU A 103 4.43 27.12 -9.12
CA LEU A 103 5.70 26.56 -9.56
C LEU A 103 5.63 25.03 -9.53
N GLN A 104 6.11 24.41 -10.59
CA GLN A 104 6.35 22.98 -10.58
C GLN A 104 7.36 22.65 -9.47
N PRO A 105 7.17 21.55 -8.73
CA PRO A 105 8.15 21.12 -7.76
C PRO A 105 9.52 20.87 -8.39
N GLY A 106 10.57 21.23 -7.66
CA GLY A 106 11.95 21.10 -8.09
C GLY A 106 12.85 22.20 -7.55
N ALA A 107 14.11 22.18 -7.94
CA ALA A 107 15.10 23.19 -7.56
C ALA A 107 15.02 24.40 -8.50
N TYR A 108 15.07 25.60 -7.93
CA TYR A 108 15.04 26.88 -8.64
C TYR A 108 16.27 27.73 -8.31
N THR A 109 16.66 28.52 -9.28
CA THR A 109 17.55 29.65 -9.10
C THR A 109 16.75 30.94 -9.15
N VAL A 110 16.91 31.81 -8.16
CA VAL A 110 16.29 33.14 -8.07
C VAL A 110 17.34 34.18 -8.35
N SER A 111 17.15 35.00 -9.38
CA SER A 111 18.02 36.12 -9.74
C SER A 111 17.25 37.42 -9.62
N VAL A 112 17.85 38.41 -8.98
CA VAL A 112 17.26 39.75 -8.79
C VAL A 112 18.17 40.82 -9.39
N VAL A 113 17.57 41.65 -10.25
CA VAL A 113 18.26 42.71 -10.98
C VAL A 113 17.54 44.03 -10.76
N MET A 114 18.29 45.07 -10.44
CA MET A 114 17.81 46.44 -10.36
C MET A 114 18.90 47.42 -10.79
N PRO A 115 18.57 48.44 -11.61
CA PRO A 115 19.55 49.46 -12.00
C PRO A 115 20.17 50.15 -10.79
N GLY A 116 21.53 50.26 -10.76
CA GLY A 116 22.29 50.83 -9.64
C GLY A 116 22.65 49.85 -8.53
N PHE A 117 22.29 48.58 -8.66
CA PHE A 117 22.63 47.51 -7.73
C PHE A 117 23.32 46.35 -8.43
N SER A 118 24.14 45.61 -7.70
CA SER A 118 24.74 44.36 -8.18
C SER A 118 23.65 43.28 -8.29
N THR A 119 23.77 42.42 -9.31
CA THR A 119 22.86 41.26 -9.48
C THR A 119 23.02 40.29 -8.32
N ALA A 120 21.95 39.94 -7.63
CA ALA A 120 21.96 38.91 -6.60
C ALA A 120 21.35 37.62 -7.14
N THR A 121 22.06 36.50 -6.97
CA THR A 121 21.57 35.17 -7.38
C THR A 121 21.56 34.24 -6.19
N ARG A 122 20.44 33.52 -6.00
CA ARG A 122 20.30 32.51 -4.98
C ARG A 122 19.93 31.16 -5.66
N SER A 123 20.83 30.21 -5.51
CA SER A 123 20.68 28.85 -6.05
C SER A 123 20.01 27.93 -5.04
N ASP A 124 19.62 26.74 -5.50
CA ASP A 124 19.09 25.62 -4.68
C ASP A 124 17.84 25.94 -3.85
N VAL A 125 16.98 26.83 -4.36
CA VAL A 125 15.67 27.09 -3.77
C VAL A 125 14.74 25.92 -4.10
N ASN A 126 14.52 25.05 -3.14
CA ASN A 126 13.64 23.88 -3.33
C ASN A 126 12.18 24.27 -3.20
N VAL A 127 11.37 23.85 -4.19
CA VAL A 127 9.92 24.04 -4.23
C VAL A 127 9.25 22.67 -4.26
N THR A 128 8.37 22.42 -3.31
CA THR A 128 7.62 21.16 -3.22
C THR A 128 6.12 21.39 -3.34
N ILE A 129 5.38 20.33 -3.57
CA ILE A 129 3.91 20.37 -3.64
C ILE A 129 3.35 21.02 -2.36
N ASN A 130 2.41 21.91 -2.57
CA ASN A 130 1.72 22.62 -1.49
C ASN A 130 2.68 23.34 -0.51
N SER A 131 3.81 23.88 -1.00
CA SER A 131 4.77 24.62 -0.19
C SER A 131 4.89 26.06 -0.63
N THR A 132 5.29 26.92 0.32
CA THR A 132 5.69 28.30 0.05
C THR A 132 7.12 28.47 0.50
N SER A 133 8.04 28.68 -0.44
CA SER A 133 9.44 28.97 -0.16
C SER A 133 9.65 30.48 -0.09
N ARG A 134 10.00 31.01 1.09
CA ARG A 134 10.29 32.44 1.26
C ARG A 134 11.76 32.71 0.97
N VAL A 135 12.04 33.56 -0.03
CA VAL A 135 13.37 33.94 -0.45
C VAL A 135 13.49 35.46 -0.41
N ASN A 136 14.01 36.01 0.70
CA ASN A 136 14.31 37.42 0.82
C ASN A 136 15.71 37.69 0.25
N VAL A 137 15.86 38.78 -0.50
CA VAL A 137 17.11 39.15 -1.16
C VAL A 137 17.46 40.59 -0.80
N ALA A 138 18.64 40.80 -0.23
CA ALA A 138 19.21 42.14 -0.03
C ALA A 138 20.18 42.44 -1.16
N LEU A 139 19.94 43.55 -1.90
CA LEU A 139 20.82 44.02 -2.97
C LEU A 139 21.89 44.96 -2.43
N GLN A 140 23.07 44.84 -2.98
CA GLN A 140 24.18 45.75 -2.69
C GLN A 140 24.31 46.80 -3.80
N ILE A 141 24.65 48.03 -3.45
CA ILE A 141 24.95 49.08 -4.43
C ILE A 141 26.19 48.66 -5.21
N GLY A 142 26.10 48.62 -6.53
CA GLY A 142 27.17 48.16 -7.40
C GLY A 142 26.78 48.17 -8.87
N GLN A 143 27.68 47.68 -9.73
CA GLN A 143 27.36 47.57 -11.16
C GLN A 143 26.57 46.27 -11.45
N LEU A 144 25.66 46.30 -12.42
CA LEU A 144 24.86 45.15 -12.89
C LEU A 144 25.72 43.96 -13.34
N SER A 145 26.97 44.18 -13.70
CA SER A 145 27.92 43.12 -14.10
C SER A 145 28.52 42.35 -12.91
N GLU A 146 28.33 42.84 -11.69
CA GLU A 146 28.76 42.13 -10.47
C GLU A 146 27.66 41.21 -9.98
N THR A 147 27.98 39.94 -9.82
CA THR A 147 27.02 38.92 -9.32
C THR A 147 27.44 38.47 -7.93
N VAL A 148 26.55 38.60 -6.97
CA VAL A 148 26.72 38.09 -5.61
C VAL A 148 25.96 36.78 -5.48
N ASN A 149 26.69 35.68 -5.32
CA ASN A 149 26.06 34.39 -5.02
C ASN A 149 25.76 34.30 -3.52
N VAL A 150 24.49 34.16 -3.18
CA VAL A 150 24.04 33.92 -1.80
C VAL A 150 23.81 32.42 -1.63
N ASP A 151 24.70 31.79 -0.87
CA ASP A 151 24.59 30.34 -0.62
C ASP A 151 23.33 30.02 0.24
N ALA A 152 22.49 29.12 -0.26
CA ALA A 152 21.23 28.76 0.37
C ALA A 152 21.37 27.57 1.34
N SER A 153 22.56 27.34 1.90
CA SER A 153 22.85 26.19 2.79
C SER A 153 22.04 26.15 4.10
N ALA A 154 21.40 27.26 4.50
CA ALA A 154 20.46 27.27 5.61
C ALA A 154 19.08 26.78 5.14
N ARG A 155 18.52 25.77 5.81
CA ARG A 155 17.11 25.36 5.60
C ARG A 155 16.23 26.61 5.68
N ILE A 156 15.49 26.89 4.60
CA ILE A 156 14.55 28.03 4.56
C ILE A 156 13.49 27.77 5.62
N LEU A 157 13.44 28.63 6.64
CA LEU A 157 12.44 28.54 7.70
C LEU A 157 11.08 28.89 7.09
N GLN A 158 10.11 27.99 7.24
CA GLN A 158 8.75 28.23 6.77
C GLN A 158 8.03 29.17 7.75
N THR A 159 7.78 30.40 7.32
CA THR A 159 7.09 31.43 8.13
C THR A 159 5.71 31.80 7.61
N ASP A 160 5.35 31.28 6.43
CA ASP A 160 4.13 31.69 5.71
C ASP A 160 2.95 30.73 5.95
N ARG A 161 3.14 29.61 6.65
CA ARG A 161 2.11 28.64 6.98
C ARG A 161 2.30 28.10 8.40
N ALA A 162 1.17 27.72 9.03
CA ALA A 162 1.15 27.15 10.38
C ALA A 162 1.37 25.61 10.37
N GLU A 163 1.53 24.99 9.22
CA GLU A 163 1.69 23.54 9.09
C GLU A 163 2.96 23.01 9.78
N VAL A 164 2.83 21.91 10.52
CA VAL A 164 3.98 21.13 10.98
C VAL A 164 4.30 20.10 9.91
N ARG A 165 5.45 20.26 9.28
CA ARG A 165 5.85 19.55 8.06
C ARG A 165 7.22 18.90 8.19
N ALA A 166 7.36 17.73 7.59
CA ALA A 166 8.64 17.10 7.26
C ALA A 166 8.68 16.80 5.76
N GLU A 167 9.86 16.91 5.18
CA GLU A 167 10.10 16.64 3.76
C GLU A 167 11.26 15.65 3.63
N LEU A 168 11.08 14.66 2.78
CA LEU A 168 12.12 13.73 2.33
C LEU A 168 12.33 13.99 0.84
N ASN A 169 13.50 14.51 0.48
CA ASN A 169 13.88 14.75 -0.91
C ASN A 169 14.46 13.50 -1.57
N ALA A 170 14.66 13.53 -2.90
CA ALA A 170 15.15 12.40 -3.67
C ALA A 170 16.48 11.83 -3.16
N ARG A 171 17.38 12.68 -2.68
CA ARG A 171 18.66 12.28 -2.11
C ARG A 171 18.50 11.55 -0.79
N GLU A 172 17.71 12.09 0.14
CA GLU A 172 17.41 11.44 1.42
C GLU A 172 16.71 10.10 1.23
N LEU A 173 15.77 10.01 0.28
CA LEU A 173 15.07 8.78 -0.05
C LEU A 173 16.02 7.68 -0.54
N THR A 174 17.05 8.01 -1.32
CA THR A 174 17.96 7.02 -1.93
C THR A 174 19.19 6.72 -1.07
N GLU A 175 19.70 7.68 -0.29
CA GLU A 175 20.93 7.54 0.50
C GLU A 175 20.69 7.05 1.94
N LEU A 176 19.49 7.28 2.50
CA LEU A 176 19.18 6.78 3.84
C LEU A 176 18.96 5.26 3.83
N PRO A 177 19.41 4.54 4.87
CA PRO A 177 19.26 3.10 4.95
C PRO A 177 17.78 2.70 5.10
N VAL A 178 17.30 1.93 4.13
CA VAL A 178 15.94 1.37 4.11
C VAL A 178 16.05 -0.15 4.12
N PRO A 179 15.24 -0.87 4.92
CA PRO A 179 15.21 -2.33 4.94
C PRO A 179 14.89 -2.94 3.58
N LEU A 180 15.12 -4.23 3.43
CA LEU A 180 14.70 -4.99 2.26
C LEU A 180 13.21 -4.73 1.94
N GLY A 181 12.88 -4.73 0.65
CA GLY A 181 11.59 -4.25 0.15
C GLY A 181 11.57 -2.77 -0.16
N ARG A 182 12.58 -2.01 0.27
CA ARG A 182 12.85 -0.59 -0.05
C ARG A 182 11.60 0.30 -0.05
N ASN A 183 10.76 0.11 0.97
CA ASN A 183 9.57 0.94 1.15
C ASN A 183 9.94 2.25 1.86
N TYR A 184 9.73 3.40 1.16
CA TYR A 184 10.03 4.73 1.70
C TYR A 184 9.34 5.03 3.03
N GLN A 185 8.20 4.39 3.33
CA GLN A 185 7.47 4.58 4.58
C GLN A 185 8.27 4.17 5.82
N ASN A 186 9.31 3.33 5.65
CA ASN A 186 10.24 3.03 6.75
C ASN A 186 11.00 4.27 7.26
N LEU A 187 11.16 5.29 6.42
CA LEU A 187 11.80 6.56 6.81
C LEU A 187 10.93 7.43 7.72
N PHE A 188 9.64 7.13 7.83
CA PHE A 188 8.74 7.88 8.73
C PHE A 188 9.10 7.71 10.21
N LYS A 189 9.85 6.66 10.58
CA LYS A 189 10.35 6.46 11.94
C LYS A 189 11.24 7.60 12.46
N VAL A 190 11.82 8.41 11.56
CA VAL A 190 12.66 9.56 11.94
C VAL A 190 11.86 10.87 12.00
N ILE A 191 10.58 10.85 11.63
CA ILE A 191 9.69 12.02 11.68
C ILE A 191 9.00 12.05 13.05
N PRO A 192 9.12 13.16 13.80
CA PRO A 192 8.45 13.29 15.09
C PRO A 192 6.93 13.06 14.99
N GLY A 193 6.38 12.36 15.98
CA GLY A 193 4.95 12.04 16.08
C GLY A 193 4.53 10.72 15.45
N PHE A 194 5.38 10.06 14.65
CA PHE A 194 5.09 8.75 14.08
C PHE A 194 5.43 7.62 15.05
N THR A 195 4.55 6.62 15.14
CA THR A 195 4.93 5.30 15.65
C THR A 195 5.81 4.60 14.62
N PRO A 196 6.70 3.68 15.03
CA PRO A 196 7.48 2.90 14.08
C PRO A 196 6.57 2.21 13.05
N PRO A 197 6.80 2.43 11.74
CA PRO A 197 6.03 1.78 10.70
C PRO A 197 6.17 0.25 10.76
N SER A 198 5.07 -0.47 10.62
CA SER A 198 5.03 -1.93 10.69
C SER A 198 4.19 -2.53 9.58
N ASP A 199 4.54 -3.75 9.17
CA ASP A 199 3.71 -4.54 8.26
C ASP A 199 2.61 -5.25 9.06
N ALA A 200 1.37 -5.00 8.71
CA ALA A 200 0.21 -5.47 9.47
C ALA A 200 -0.66 -6.49 8.72
N HIS A 201 -0.40 -6.73 7.43
CA HIS A 201 -1.29 -7.53 6.59
C HIS A 201 -0.54 -8.53 5.71
N SER A 202 -1.25 -9.61 5.34
CA SER A 202 -0.79 -10.59 4.36
C SER A 202 -0.55 -9.95 2.99
N VAL A 203 0.30 -10.57 2.18
CA VAL A 203 0.64 -10.09 0.84
C VAL A 203 -0.60 -9.86 -0.04
N PRO A 204 -1.57 -10.80 -0.16
CA PRO A 204 -2.72 -10.59 -1.03
C PRO A 204 -3.63 -9.45 -0.56
N SER A 205 -3.71 -9.17 0.74
CA SER A 205 -4.49 -8.04 1.28
C SER A 205 -3.77 -6.69 1.09
N ASN A 206 -2.44 -6.72 1.02
CA ASN A 206 -1.56 -5.56 0.92
C ASN A 206 -0.39 -5.84 -0.05
N PRO A 207 -0.65 -6.02 -1.35
CA PRO A 207 0.39 -6.40 -2.31
C PRO A 207 1.47 -5.33 -2.50
N SER A 208 1.15 -4.08 -2.21
CA SER A 208 2.10 -2.98 -2.21
C SER A 208 3.07 -3.01 -1.02
N ARG A 209 2.81 -3.86 -0.01
CA ARG A 209 3.56 -3.90 1.25
C ARG A 209 3.59 -2.53 1.94
N ALA A 210 2.47 -1.81 1.88
CA ALA A 210 2.31 -0.55 2.58
C ALA A 210 2.39 -0.77 4.10
N LEU A 211 3.09 0.12 4.78
CA LEU A 211 3.26 0.05 6.23
C LEU A 211 2.16 0.82 6.96
N THR A 212 1.84 0.39 8.17
CA THR A 212 0.89 1.03 9.06
C THR A 212 1.61 1.78 10.16
N PHE A 213 1.08 2.93 10.53
CA PHE A 213 1.62 3.79 11.58
C PHE A 213 0.53 4.70 12.14
N ASN A 214 0.68 5.11 13.38
CA ASN A 214 -0.11 6.17 14.01
C ASN A 214 0.69 7.46 14.01
N VAL A 215 -0.01 8.60 13.97
CA VAL A 215 0.63 9.93 13.99
C VAL A 215 -0.03 10.77 15.06
N ASN A 216 0.76 11.36 15.97
CA ASN A 216 0.30 12.21 17.07
C ASN A 216 -0.84 11.58 17.90
N GLY A 217 -0.83 10.26 18.08
CA GLY A 217 -1.88 9.52 18.80
C GLY A 217 -3.19 9.31 18.02
N ALA A 218 -3.31 9.81 16.81
CA ALA A 218 -4.48 9.58 15.96
C ALA A 218 -4.55 8.12 15.46
N SER A 219 -5.74 7.67 15.08
CA SER A 219 -5.94 6.34 14.49
C SER A 219 -5.09 6.18 13.22
N ARG A 220 -4.53 4.98 13.02
CA ARG A 220 -3.81 4.62 11.79
C ARG A 220 -4.65 4.80 10.51
N SER A 221 -5.97 4.70 10.61
CA SER A 221 -6.90 4.92 9.49
C SER A 221 -7.16 6.38 9.18
N SER A 222 -6.62 7.32 9.98
CA SER A 222 -6.76 8.76 9.77
C SER A 222 -5.63 9.38 8.94
N ASN A 223 -4.72 8.55 8.40
CA ASN A 223 -3.66 9.02 7.52
C ASN A 223 -4.13 8.96 6.07
N ASN A 224 -3.79 9.98 5.28
CA ASN A 224 -4.11 9.99 3.85
C ASN A 224 -2.83 10.13 3.02
N THR A 225 -2.57 9.14 2.17
CA THR A 225 -1.45 9.17 1.21
C THR A 225 -1.99 9.50 -0.17
N ARG A 226 -1.43 10.56 -0.77
CA ARG A 226 -1.71 10.99 -2.14
C ARG A 226 -0.47 10.88 -3.00
N ILE A 227 -0.63 10.35 -4.21
CA ILE A 227 0.44 10.22 -5.19
C ILE A 227 0.10 11.11 -6.37
N ASP A 228 0.93 12.13 -6.63
CA ASP A 228 0.65 13.19 -7.62
C ASP A 228 -0.81 13.70 -7.50
N GLY A 229 -1.22 14.04 -6.26
CA GLY A 229 -2.51 14.61 -5.92
C GLY A 229 -3.67 13.63 -5.72
N VAL A 230 -3.54 12.38 -6.13
CA VAL A 230 -4.61 11.37 -6.02
C VAL A 230 -4.45 10.53 -4.76
N SER A 231 -5.49 10.49 -3.93
CA SER A 231 -5.58 9.61 -2.75
C SER A 231 -5.55 8.14 -3.15
N THR A 232 -4.78 7.35 -2.42
CA THR A 232 -4.57 5.93 -2.72
C THR A 232 -4.83 5.00 -1.53
N PRO A 233 -5.84 5.22 -0.68
CA PRO A 233 -6.13 4.27 0.40
C PRO A 233 -6.65 2.95 -0.17
N ASN A 234 -6.37 1.87 0.51
CA ASN A 234 -7.05 0.62 0.29
C ASN A 234 -8.48 0.75 0.87
N ILE A 235 -9.51 0.53 0.07
CA ILE A 235 -10.91 0.78 0.47
C ILE A 235 -11.30 -0.09 1.69
N TRP A 236 -10.88 -1.36 1.69
CA TRP A 236 -11.15 -2.30 2.79
C TRP A 236 -10.27 -2.04 4.03
N LEU A 237 -9.02 -1.64 3.80
CA LEU A 237 -8.01 -1.42 4.84
C LEU A 237 -7.50 0.03 4.76
N PRO A 238 -8.28 1.04 5.16
CA PRO A 238 -7.96 2.46 4.92
C PRO A 238 -6.67 2.94 5.58
N HIS A 239 -6.08 2.14 6.47
CA HIS A 239 -4.80 2.40 7.11
C HIS A 239 -3.56 1.96 6.30
N VAL A 240 -3.76 1.36 5.12
CA VAL A 240 -2.69 1.05 4.16
C VAL A 240 -2.97 1.70 2.82
N ALA A 241 -1.91 2.10 2.12
CA ALA A 241 -2.03 2.59 0.76
C ALA A 241 -2.23 1.40 -0.22
N ALA A 242 -3.16 1.52 -1.16
CA ALA A 242 -3.38 0.50 -2.19
C ALA A 242 -2.20 0.37 -3.14
N TYR A 243 -1.43 1.44 -3.32
CA TYR A 243 -0.24 1.50 -4.15
C TYR A 243 0.91 2.20 -3.40
N VAL A 244 2.10 1.60 -3.43
CA VAL A 244 3.35 2.18 -2.94
C VAL A 244 4.33 2.19 -4.12
N PRO A 245 4.75 3.36 -4.60
CA PRO A 245 5.71 3.49 -5.70
C PRO A 245 7.09 2.94 -5.33
N ALA A 246 7.85 2.54 -6.34
CA ALA A 246 9.27 2.20 -6.17
C ALA A 246 10.05 3.40 -5.61
N LEU A 247 10.98 3.14 -4.68
CA LEU A 247 11.76 4.20 -4.02
C LEU A 247 12.50 5.07 -5.03
N GLU A 248 13.08 4.47 -6.07
CA GLU A 248 13.83 5.16 -7.11
C GLU A 248 12.94 6.04 -8.02
N SER A 249 11.62 5.82 -8.01
CA SER A 249 10.67 6.64 -8.78
C SER A 249 10.30 7.96 -8.10
N LEU A 250 10.66 8.13 -6.82
CA LEU A 250 10.21 9.25 -6.00
C LEU A 250 11.12 10.48 -6.17
N GLU A 251 10.48 11.64 -6.34
CA GLU A 251 11.13 12.96 -6.28
C GLU A 251 11.13 13.50 -4.85
N THR A 252 9.94 13.55 -4.22
CA THR A 252 9.77 14.02 -2.85
C THR A 252 8.66 13.30 -2.14
N VAL A 253 8.77 13.20 -0.81
CA VAL A 253 7.68 12.80 0.09
C VAL A 253 7.51 13.90 1.12
N ASN A 254 6.37 14.55 1.09
CA ASN A 254 6.02 15.65 1.97
C ASN A 254 4.97 15.20 2.97
N VAL A 255 5.27 15.30 4.25
CA VAL A 255 4.43 14.81 5.34
C VAL A 255 4.02 15.98 6.23
N VAL A 256 2.72 16.25 6.31
CA VAL A 256 2.14 17.25 7.20
C VAL A 256 1.46 16.53 8.35
N THR A 257 1.87 16.83 9.58
CA THR A 257 1.42 16.13 10.80
C THR A 257 0.49 16.96 11.68
N ASN A 258 0.38 18.26 11.42
CA ASN A 258 -0.51 19.15 12.16
C ASN A 258 -0.84 20.40 11.35
N SER A 259 -1.94 21.07 11.72
CA SER A 259 -2.42 22.31 11.10
C SER A 259 -2.61 22.21 9.60
N PHE A 260 -3.25 21.10 9.16
CA PHE A 260 -3.55 20.88 7.74
C PHE A 260 -4.36 22.01 7.14
N ASP A 261 -4.03 22.44 5.93
CA ASP A 261 -4.91 23.25 5.12
C ASP A 261 -6.21 22.46 4.78
N ALA A 262 -7.32 23.16 4.56
CA ALA A 262 -8.62 22.57 4.22
C ALA A 262 -8.57 21.66 2.97
N GLU A 263 -7.65 21.93 2.04
CA GLU A 263 -7.37 21.13 0.85
C GLU A 263 -6.76 19.74 1.13
N GLN A 264 -6.28 19.49 2.35
CA GLN A 264 -5.70 18.22 2.78
C GLN A 264 -6.76 17.25 3.34
N GLY A 265 -7.97 17.28 2.82
CA GLY A 265 -9.09 16.44 3.26
C GLY A 265 -8.76 14.96 3.40
N LEU A 266 -9.56 14.23 4.17
CA LEU A 266 -9.40 12.82 4.53
C LEU A 266 -8.17 12.54 5.42
N ALA A 267 -7.51 13.55 5.98
CA ALA A 267 -6.40 13.41 6.91
C ALA A 267 -6.79 13.92 8.30
N GLY A 268 -6.55 13.11 9.32
CA GLY A 268 -6.73 13.46 10.74
C GLY A 268 -5.50 13.11 11.58
N GLY A 269 -4.55 12.34 11.01
CA GLY A 269 -3.25 12.01 11.57
C GLY A 269 -2.12 12.64 10.77
N ALA A 270 -1.87 12.16 9.56
CA ALA A 270 -0.93 12.77 8.62
C ALA A 270 -1.51 12.88 7.22
N ALA A 271 -1.20 13.99 6.54
CA ALA A 271 -1.35 14.16 5.10
C ALA A 271 0.01 13.91 4.44
N ILE A 272 0.09 12.85 3.65
CA ILE A 272 1.32 12.39 3.02
C ILE A 272 1.21 12.60 1.51
N ASN A 273 2.01 13.50 0.97
CA ASN A 273 2.04 13.83 -0.45
C ASN A 273 3.31 13.26 -1.09
N VAL A 274 3.12 12.29 -1.96
CA VAL A 274 4.19 11.58 -2.68
C VAL A 274 4.23 12.09 -4.11
N GLN A 275 5.41 12.47 -4.56
CA GLN A 275 5.62 12.93 -5.92
C GLN A 275 6.51 11.96 -6.70
N ILE A 276 6.04 11.53 -7.86
CA ILE A 276 6.83 10.77 -8.82
C ILE A 276 7.74 11.72 -9.60
N LYS A 277 8.98 11.28 -9.86
CA LYS A 277 9.97 12.01 -10.69
C LYS A 277 9.39 12.39 -12.04
N SER A 278 9.87 13.48 -12.56
CA SER A 278 9.57 13.96 -13.93
C SER A 278 10.82 13.88 -14.79
N GLY A 279 10.63 13.84 -16.11
CA GLY A 279 11.74 14.00 -17.04
C GLY A 279 12.31 15.41 -17.00
N THR A 280 13.55 15.56 -17.47
CA THR A 280 14.31 16.80 -17.52
C THR A 280 14.78 17.08 -18.94
N ASN A 281 15.46 18.23 -19.17
CA ASN A 281 16.07 18.52 -20.49
C ASN A 281 17.25 17.60 -20.84
N ASN A 282 17.79 16.89 -19.86
CA ASN A 282 18.87 15.93 -20.04
C ASN A 282 18.31 14.52 -19.83
N LEU A 283 18.73 13.58 -20.67
CA LEU A 283 18.47 12.18 -20.45
C LEU A 283 19.21 11.71 -19.20
N ARG A 284 18.49 11.16 -18.25
CA ARG A 284 19.02 10.61 -16.99
C ARG A 284 18.38 9.29 -16.70
N GLY A 285 19.08 8.43 -15.98
CA GLY A 285 18.56 7.15 -15.56
C GLY A 285 19.43 6.53 -14.46
N SER A 286 18.91 5.47 -13.87
CA SER A 286 19.58 4.65 -12.88
C SER A 286 19.29 3.18 -13.13
N ALA A 287 20.18 2.32 -12.67
CA ALA A 287 19.95 0.88 -12.59
C ALA A 287 20.46 0.40 -11.25
N PHE A 288 19.76 -0.56 -10.63
CA PHE A 288 20.11 -1.07 -9.32
C PHE A 288 19.75 -2.55 -9.18
N GLU A 289 20.48 -3.22 -8.29
CA GLU A 289 20.24 -4.59 -7.86
C GLU A 289 20.56 -4.71 -6.36
N TYR A 290 19.64 -5.29 -5.61
CA TYR A 290 19.81 -5.66 -4.20
C TYR A 290 19.60 -7.15 -4.07
N HIS A 291 20.66 -7.85 -3.70
CA HIS A 291 20.67 -9.29 -3.54
C HIS A 291 21.00 -9.69 -2.10
N THR A 292 20.28 -10.69 -1.59
CA THR A 292 20.69 -11.43 -0.40
C THR A 292 20.29 -12.89 -0.51
N ASN A 293 21.03 -13.73 0.19
CA ASN A 293 20.75 -15.16 0.31
C ASN A 293 21.12 -15.66 1.72
N GLU A 294 20.89 -16.95 1.99
CA GLU A 294 21.19 -17.58 3.26
C GLU A 294 22.66 -17.47 3.67
N ALA A 295 23.60 -17.50 2.70
CA ALA A 295 25.04 -17.41 2.98
C ALA A 295 25.50 -16.02 3.47
N LEU A 296 24.69 -14.99 3.23
CA LEU A 296 24.94 -13.59 3.66
C LEU A 296 24.28 -13.26 5.01
N ARG A 297 23.68 -14.24 5.68
CA ARG A 297 22.96 -14.06 6.94
C ARG A 297 23.57 -14.92 8.04
N ALA A 298 23.47 -14.43 9.28
CA ALA A 298 23.72 -15.27 10.45
C ALA A 298 22.53 -16.21 10.69
N ASN A 299 22.76 -17.37 11.30
CA ASN A 299 21.70 -18.23 11.82
C ASN A 299 20.85 -17.50 12.84
N ASP A 300 19.57 -17.88 12.93
CA ASP A 300 18.71 -17.44 14.02
C ASP A 300 19.34 -17.89 15.35
N TYR A 301 19.40 -16.98 16.30
CA TYR A 301 19.98 -17.26 17.63
C TYR A 301 19.29 -18.42 18.36
N PHE A 302 17.98 -18.60 18.12
CA PHE A 302 17.18 -19.68 18.70
C PHE A 302 17.08 -20.93 17.81
N ALA A 303 17.78 -20.96 16.66
CA ALA A 303 17.81 -22.16 15.83
C ALA A 303 18.55 -23.30 16.53
N PRO A 304 18.11 -24.56 16.37
CA PRO A 304 18.88 -25.70 16.86
C PRO A 304 20.34 -25.66 16.37
N PRO A 305 21.34 -26.03 17.21
CA PRO A 305 22.76 -25.88 16.89
C PRO A 305 23.19 -26.49 15.55
N ASP A 306 22.56 -27.60 15.16
CA ASP A 306 22.87 -28.33 13.93
C ASP A 306 21.90 -28.03 12.77
N SER A 307 20.99 -27.08 12.95
CA SER A 307 20.05 -26.72 11.91
C SER A 307 20.74 -25.92 10.81
N LYS A 308 20.53 -26.33 9.56
CA LYS A 308 20.92 -25.52 8.41
C LYS A 308 19.92 -24.41 8.23
N GLN A 309 20.42 -23.22 7.89
CA GLN A 309 19.55 -22.14 7.44
C GLN A 309 18.66 -22.62 6.29
N GLY A 310 17.39 -22.22 6.32
CA GLY A 310 16.49 -22.39 5.18
C GLY A 310 17.03 -21.62 3.97
N GLU A 311 16.91 -22.21 2.79
CA GLU A 311 17.21 -21.51 1.54
C GLU A 311 16.46 -20.18 1.49
N TRP A 312 17.18 -19.11 1.20
CA TRP A 312 16.61 -17.80 0.93
C TRP A 312 17.30 -17.12 -0.23
N ARG A 313 16.53 -16.74 -1.23
CA ARG A 313 17.01 -15.99 -2.40
C ARG A 313 16.11 -14.78 -2.59
N TYR A 314 16.67 -13.63 -2.34
CA TYR A 314 16.02 -12.34 -2.53
C TYR A 314 16.78 -11.53 -3.57
N ASN A 315 16.04 -11.06 -4.58
CA ASN A 315 16.55 -10.10 -5.56
C ASN A 315 15.51 -8.98 -5.70
N GLN A 316 15.97 -7.73 -5.65
CA GLN A 316 15.18 -6.56 -5.96
C GLN A 316 15.98 -5.70 -6.91
N PHE A 317 15.52 -5.61 -8.15
CA PHE A 317 16.24 -4.94 -9.22
C PHE A 317 15.33 -4.07 -10.05
N GLY A 318 15.92 -3.09 -10.70
CA GLY A 318 15.17 -2.17 -11.52
C GLY A 318 16.01 -1.07 -12.10
N GLY A 319 15.31 -0.06 -12.60
CA GLY A 319 15.94 1.13 -13.13
C GLY A 319 14.94 2.20 -13.48
N THR A 320 15.47 3.37 -13.73
CA THR A 320 14.70 4.54 -14.14
C THR A 320 15.27 5.15 -15.40
N VAL A 321 14.44 5.78 -16.19
CA VAL A 321 14.86 6.61 -17.32
C VAL A 321 13.92 7.79 -17.46
N GLY A 322 14.47 8.96 -17.69
CA GLY A 322 13.69 10.17 -17.95
C GLY A 322 14.45 11.18 -18.79
N GLY A 323 13.73 11.95 -19.59
CA GLY A 323 14.32 12.93 -20.47
C GLY A 323 13.29 13.75 -21.24
N PRO A 324 13.71 14.56 -22.20
CA PRO A 324 12.82 15.34 -23.05
C PRO A 324 12.35 14.51 -24.26
N ILE A 325 11.05 14.55 -24.55
CA ILE A 325 10.52 14.23 -25.89
C ILE A 325 10.69 15.46 -26.78
N VAL A 326 10.33 16.64 -26.23
CA VAL A 326 10.61 17.95 -26.81
C VAL A 326 11.26 18.80 -25.75
N ARG A 327 12.47 19.27 -26.00
CA ARG A 327 13.24 20.10 -25.04
C ARG A 327 12.41 21.30 -24.59
N HIS A 328 12.50 21.63 -23.30
CA HIS A 328 11.79 22.71 -22.60
C HIS A 328 10.27 22.58 -22.56
N LYS A 329 9.68 21.58 -23.28
CA LYS A 329 8.23 21.52 -23.47
C LYS A 329 7.59 20.20 -23.04
N LEU A 330 8.12 19.05 -23.47
CA LEU A 330 7.49 17.75 -23.24
C LEU A 330 8.52 16.78 -22.69
N PHE A 331 8.23 16.23 -21.52
CA PHE A 331 9.13 15.36 -20.76
C PHE A 331 8.47 14.06 -20.43
N TYR A 332 9.26 13.00 -20.30
CA TYR A 332 8.82 11.69 -19.85
C TYR A 332 9.73 11.15 -18.73
N PHE A 333 9.15 10.31 -17.89
CA PHE A 333 9.85 9.52 -16.89
C PHE A 333 9.22 8.13 -16.83
N VAL A 334 10.05 7.09 -16.70
CA VAL A 334 9.63 5.71 -16.51
C VAL A 334 10.53 5.05 -15.49
N SER A 335 9.95 4.29 -14.58
CA SER A 335 10.61 3.45 -13.59
C SER A 335 10.08 2.02 -13.70
N TYR A 336 10.96 1.05 -13.54
CA TYR A 336 10.64 -0.36 -13.37
C TYR A 336 11.36 -0.90 -12.14
N GLU A 337 10.64 -1.64 -11.30
CA GLU A 337 11.21 -2.39 -10.20
C GLU A 337 10.59 -3.80 -10.14
N SER A 338 11.40 -4.81 -9.86
CA SER A 338 10.94 -6.18 -9.62
C SER A 338 11.55 -6.73 -8.34
N THR A 339 10.74 -7.38 -7.53
CA THR A 339 11.12 -8.15 -6.36
C THR A 339 10.89 -9.63 -6.64
N ARG A 340 11.91 -10.46 -6.34
CA ARG A 340 11.85 -11.92 -6.39
C ARG A 340 12.32 -12.44 -5.04
N ASP A 341 11.40 -12.92 -4.25
CA ASP A 341 11.65 -13.45 -2.91
C ASP A 341 11.20 -14.91 -2.84
N LYS A 342 12.14 -15.79 -2.63
CA LYS A 342 11.92 -17.22 -2.39
C LYS A 342 12.66 -17.61 -1.12
N GLN A 343 11.93 -18.07 -0.13
CA GLN A 343 12.50 -18.49 1.14
C GLN A 343 11.85 -19.78 1.62
N ASN A 344 12.64 -20.67 2.22
CA ASN A 344 12.12 -21.79 2.99
C ASN A 344 11.92 -21.31 4.43
N VAL A 345 10.64 -21.20 4.81
CA VAL A 345 10.25 -20.82 6.17
C VAL A 345 10.08 -22.07 7.01
N SER A 346 10.49 -22.01 8.26
CA SER A 346 10.37 -23.11 9.20
C SER A 346 9.38 -22.80 10.30
N ARG A 347 8.70 -23.85 10.79
CA ARG A 347 7.86 -23.80 11.96
C ARG A 347 8.04 -25.06 12.80
N THR A 348 7.93 -24.90 14.11
CA THR A 348 7.77 -26.00 15.06
C THR A 348 6.31 -26.00 15.53
N ILE A 349 5.64 -27.13 15.36
CA ILE A 349 4.21 -27.31 15.67
C ILE A 349 4.02 -28.61 16.45
N SER A 350 2.82 -28.79 17.00
CA SER A 350 2.44 -30.01 17.71
C SER A 350 1.59 -30.90 16.82
N VAL A 351 1.95 -32.16 16.67
CA VAL A 351 1.17 -33.19 16.01
C VAL A 351 0.93 -34.37 16.96
N PRO A 352 -0.17 -35.15 16.79
CA PRO A 352 -0.45 -36.29 17.66
C PRO A 352 0.66 -37.36 17.53
N THR A 353 1.12 -37.87 18.67
CA THR A 353 2.04 -39.02 18.71
C THR A 353 1.37 -40.29 18.18
N GLU A 354 2.16 -41.31 17.89
CA GLU A 354 1.61 -42.60 17.42
C GLU A 354 0.71 -43.26 18.47
N ALA A 355 1.03 -43.13 19.77
CA ALA A 355 0.20 -43.61 20.85
C ALA A 355 -1.18 -42.95 20.85
N LEU A 356 -1.22 -41.60 20.79
CA LEU A 356 -2.47 -40.83 20.74
C LEU A 356 -3.35 -41.20 19.54
N ARG A 357 -2.75 -41.47 18.38
CA ARG A 357 -3.47 -41.89 17.16
C ARG A 357 -4.15 -43.26 17.32
N ARG A 358 -3.60 -44.09 18.16
CA ARG A 358 -4.16 -45.42 18.50
C ARG A 358 -5.12 -45.36 19.70
N GLY A 359 -5.44 -44.19 20.22
CA GLY A 359 -6.32 -44.03 21.37
C GLY A 359 -5.66 -44.28 22.72
N ASP A 360 -4.35 -44.38 22.78
CA ASP A 360 -3.59 -44.50 24.01
C ASP A 360 -3.27 -43.08 24.55
N LEU A 361 -4.06 -42.67 25.53
CA LEU A 361 -3.93 -41.43 26.26
C LEU A 361 -3.44 -41.69 27.71
N SER A 362 -2.77 -42.80 27.94
CA SER A 362 -2.28 -43.20 29.26
C SER A 362 -1.34 -42.20 29.92
N ALA A 363 -0.66 -41.39 29.10
CA ALA A 363 0.19 -40.27 29.53
C ALA A 363 -0.63 -39.06 30.06
N SER A 364 -1.94 -38.97 29.80
CA SER A 364 -2.78 -37.88 30.29
C SER A 364 -2.98 -37.96 31.78
N VAL A 365 -2.74 -36.83 32.48
CA VAL A 365 -3.03 -36.69 33.90
C VAL A 365 -4.53 -36.65 34.22
N ASN A 366 -5.36 -36.30 33.23
CA ASN A 366 -6.80 -36.22 33.38
C ASN A 366 -7.49 -37.50 32.88
N PRO A 367 -8.54 -37.96 33.61
CA PRO A 367 -9.33 -39.10 33.13
C PRO A 367 -10.00 -38.81 31.79
N ILE A 368 -9.95 -39.79 30.87
CA ILE A 368 -10.65 -39.73 29.58
C ILE A 368 -11.94 -40.51 29.73
N TYR A 369 -13.07 -39.81 29.66
CA TYR A 369 -14.38 -40.39 29.89
C TYR A 369 -15.02 -40.94 28.61
N ASP A 370 -15.70 -42.06 28.75
CA ASP A 370 -16.52 -42.62 27.64
C ASP A 370 -17.79 -41.78 27.43
N PRO A 371 -17.92 -41.09 26.27
CA PRO A 371 -19.09 -40.26 25.99
C PRO A 371 -20.40 -41.01 25.85
N MET A 372 -20.36 -42.35 25.69
CA MET A 372 -21.54 -43.20 25.57
C MET A 372 -22.09 -43.66 26.93
N THR A 373 -21.44 -43.25 28.02
CA THR A 373 -21.86 -43.53 29.38
C THR A 373 -22.34 -42.27 30.10
N GLY A 374 -23.05 -42.43 31.21
CA GLY A 374 -23.54 -41.29 32.00
C GLY A 374 -24.84 -40.68 31.48
N ASN A 375 -25.14 -39.48 31.93
CA ASN A 375 -26.35 -38.74 31.63
C ASN A 375 -26.23 -37.90 30.35
N PRO A 376 -27.34 -37.50 29.72
CA PRO A 376 -27.33 -36.63 28.53
C PRO A 376 -26.66 -35.27 28.75
N ASP A 377 -26.62 -34.78 29.98
CA ASP A 377 -25.94 -33.55 30.39
C ASP A 377 -24.41 -33.68 30.55
N GLY A 378 -23.89 -34.92 30.32
CA GLY A 378 -22.46 -35.22 30.44
C GLY A 378 -21.98 -35.59 31.82
N THR A 379 -22.85 -35.59 32.83
CA THR A 379 -22.53 -36.05 34.20
C THR A 379 -22.53 -37.58 34.36
N GLY A 380 -21.82 -38.11 35.33
CA GLY A 380 -21.81 -39.54 35.67
C GLY A 380 -21.14 -40.44 34.64
N ARG A 381 -20.32 -39.92 33.75
CA ARG A 381 -19.57 -40.69 32.73
C ARG A 381 -18.53 -41.59 33.38
N THR A 382 -18.30 -42.75 32.83
CA THR A 382 -17.28 -43.70 33.25
C THR A 382 -15.99 -43.45 32.49
N PRO A 383 -14.83 -43.33 33.16
CA PRO A 383 -13.56 -43.18 32.46
C PRO A 383 -13.17 -44.48 31.74
N PHE A 384 -12.46 -44.34 30.62
CA PHE A 384 -11.83 -45.49 29.96
C PHE A 384 -10.73 -46.08 30.87
N PRO A 385 -10.66 -47.43 31.02
CA PRO A 385 -9.60 -48.06 31.82
C PRO A 385 -8.22 -47.69 31.32
N GLY A 386 -7.36 -47.16 32.21
CA GLY A 386 -6.02 -46.71 31.85
C GLY A 386 -5.93 -45.56 30.88
N ASN A 387 -7.02 -44.81 30.68
CA ASN A 387 -7.13 -43.76 29.65
C ASN A 387 -6.90 -44.30 28.22
N ILE A 388 -7.20 -45.57 27.96
CA ILE A 388 -7.06 -46.19 26.62
C ILE A 388 -8.43 -46.31 25.96
N ILE A 389 -8.63 -45.65 24.83
CA ILE A 389 -9.82 -45.74 24.00
C ILE A 389 -9.72 -47.03 23.16
N PRO A 390 -10.66 -47.99 23.28
CA PRO A 390 -10.64 -49.21 22.46
C PRO A 390 -10.75 -48.91 20.96
N GLN A 391 -10.04 -49.65 20.12
CA GLN A 391 -9.95 -49.40 18.67
C GLN A 391 -11.33 -49.38 17.98
N ASN A 392 -12.25 -50.21 18.43
CA ASN A 392 -13.63 -50.24 17.91
C ASN A 392 -14.49 -49.05 18.34
N ARG A 393 -13.94 -48.14 19.17
CA ARG A 393 -14.58 -46.90 19.63
C ARG A 393 -14.02 -45.68 18.92
N ILE A 394 -12.94 -45.83 18.17
CA ILE A 394 -12.37 -44.75 17.38
C ILE A 394 -13.15 -44.60 16.10
N ASP A 395 -13.63 -43.39 15.82
CA ASP A 395 -14.34 -43.07 14.58
C ASP A 395 -13.45 -43.36 13.35
N PRO A 396 -13.92 -44.06 12.32
CA PRO A 396 -13.15 -44.41 11.13
C PRO A 396 -12.61 -43.18 10.39
N ILE A 397 -13.36 -42.07 10.38
CA ILE A 397 -12.93 -40.82 9.74
C ILE A 397 -11.80 -40.19 10.56
N ALA A 398 -11.91 -40.16 11.89
CA ALA A 398 -10.86 -39.68 12.78
C ALA A 398 -9.58 -40.51 12.63
N ALA A 399 -9.68 -41.85 12.56
CA ALA A 399 -8.56 -42.75 12.31
C ALA A 399 -7.88 -42.45 10.95
N LYS A 400 -8.68 -42.27 9.90
CA LYS A 400 -8.19 -41.90 8.56
C LYS A 400 -7.44 -40.58 8.60
N MET A 401 -7.99 -39.55 9.24
CA MET A 401 -7.33 -38.24 9.36
C MET A 401 -6.03 -38.33 10.17
N ALA A 402 -6.04 -39.02 11.31
CA ALA A 402 -4.87 -39.23 12.13
C ALA A 402 -3.72 -39.92 11.36
N ALA A 403 -4.05 -40.85 10.47
CA ALA A 403 -3.07 -41.55 9.61
C ALA A 403 -2.44 -40.64 8.53
N LEU A 404 -3.16 -39.59 8.12
CA LEU A 404 -2.68 -38.63 7.09
C LEU A 404 -1.75 -37.55 7.67
N LEU A 405 -1.82 -37.27 8.96
CA LEU A 405 -0.92 -36.32 9.60
C LEU A 405 0.51 -36.89 9.72
N PRO A 406 1.56 -36.07 9.60
CA PRO A 406 2.93 -36.53 9.81
C PRO A 406 3.15 -36.97 11.26
N LEU A 407 4.04 -37.94 11.48
CA LEU A 407 4.52 -38.30 12.82
C LEU A 407 5.48 -37.24 13.38
N PRO A 408 5.60 -37.11 14.71
CA PRO A 408 6.63 -36.28 15.31
C PRO A 408 8.02 -36.60 14.77
N ASN A 409 8.86 -35.57 14.55
CA ASN A 409 10.23 -35.68 14.06
C ASN A 409 11.24 -35.01 14.98
N LEU A 410 10.80 -34.51 16.13
CA LEU A 410 11.66 -33.93 17.17
C LEU A 410 11.66 -34.84 18.39
N THR A 411 12.82 -34.93 19.07
CA THR A 411 13.02 -35.68 20.32
C THR A 411 13.69 -34.78 21.37
N ASN A 412 13.37 -35.04 22.63
CA ASN A 412 14.08 -34.46 23.75
C ASN A 412 15.53 -34.98 23.84
N ALA A 413 16.35 -34.38 24.69
CA ALA A 413 17.74 -34.80 24.90
C ALA A 413 17.88 -36.24 25.43
N ASP A 414 16.85 -36.77 26.11
CA ASP A 414 16.77 -38.14 26.60
C ASP A 414 16.24 -39.16 25.55
N GLY A 415 15.98 -38.70 24.33
CA GLY A 415 15.44 -39.52 23.24
C GLY A 415 13.92 -39.72 23.26
N THR A 416 13.21 -39.15 24.22
CA THR A 416 11.74 -39.20 24.27
C THR A 416 11.11 -38.22 23.27
N ILE A 417 9.89 -38.55 22.80
CA ILE A 417 9.11 -37.66 21.93
C ILE A 417 8.29 -36.71 22.83
N PRO A 418 8.47 -35.39 22.72
CA PRO A 418 7.64 -34.45 23.47
C PRO A 418 6.18 -34.49 22.99
N GLU A 419 5.22 -34.25 23.88
CA GLU A 419 3.80 -34.20 23.53
C GLU A 419 3.43 -32.97 22.68
N GLN A 420 4.15 -31.86 22.87
CA GLN A 420 3.96 -30.61 22.15
C GLN A 420 5.27 -30.12 21.52
N ASN A 421 5.14 -29.28 20.49
CA ASN A 421 6.29 -28.76 19.73
C ASN A 421 7.21 -29.88 19.24
N ASN A 422 6.61 -30.95 18.76
CA ASN A 422 7.25 -32.23 18.41
C ASN A 422 7.44 -32.44 16.91
N TYR A 423 7.03 -31.48 16.09
CA TYR A 423 7.15 -31.58 14.63
C TYR A 423 7.75 -30.30 14.04
N PHE A 424 8.91 -30.45 13.42
CA PHE A 424 9.57 -29.39 12.66
C PHE A 424 9.24 -29.55 11.19
N VAL A 425 8.81 -28.47 10.55
CA VAL A 425 8.47 -28.42 9.13
C VAL A 425 9.13 -27.23 8.46
N GLN A 426 9.63 -27.44 7.26
CA GLN A 426 10.07 -26.38 6.35
C GLN A 426 9.28 -26.47 5.05
N ALA A 427 8.84 -25.32 4.55
CA ALA A 427 8.14 -25.25 3.27
C ALA A 427 8.44 -23.91 2.57
N PRO A 428 8.28 -23.85 1.23
CA PRO A 428 8.55 -22.64 0.48
C PRO A 428 7.50 -21.57 0.71
N PHE A 429 7.98 -20.32 0.80
CA PHE A 429 7.21 -19.12 0.62
C PHE A 429 7.79 -18.34 -0.55
N ILE A 430 6.99 -18.05 -1.55
CA ILE A 430 7.40 -17.32 -2.75
C ILE A 430 6.59 -16.03 -2.84
N PHE A 431 7.29 -14.92 -3.01
CA PHE A 431 6.68 -13.63 -3.30
C PHE A 431 7.40 -12.95 -4.46
N ASN A 432 6.68 -12.75 -5.53
CA ASN A 432 7.15 -12.01 -6.69
C ASN A 432 6.28 -10.79 -6.91
N ARG A 433 6.90 -9.66 -7.19
CA ARG A 433 6.21 -8.40 -7.50
C ARG A 433 6.98 -7.65 -8.57
N TRP A 434 6.29 -6.94 -9.43
CA TRP A 434 6.89 -5.90 -10.24
C TRP A 434 6.00 -4.66 -10.28
N THR A 435 6.63 -3.50 -10.44
CA THR A 435 5.98 -2.21 -10.54
C THR A 435 6.53 -1.43 -11.72
N VAL A 436 5.66 -0.66 -12.38
CA VAL A 436 6.05 0.36 -13.36
C VAL A 436 5.40 1.67 -12.94
N ASP A 437 6.19 2.72 -12.85
CA ASP A 437 5.71 4.10 -12.74
C ASP A 437 6.10 4.85 -14.00
N SER A 438 5.15 5.54 -14.61
CA SER A 438 5.39 6.38 -15.78
C SER A 438 4.71 7.72 -15.62
N LYS A 439 5.39 8.80 -16.05
CA LYS A 439 4.88 10.16 -15.97
C LYS A 439 5.28 10.96 -17.20
N VAL A 440 4.36 11.78 -17.69
CA VAL A 440 4.56 12.72 -18.78
C VAL A 440 4.16 14.12 -18.30
N ASN A 441 5.00 15.11 -18.60
CA ASN A 441 4.74 16.51 -18.28
C ASN A 441 4.84 17.35 -19.55
N LEU A 442 3.83 18.17 -19.79
CA LEU A 442 3.75 19.09 -20.95
C LEU A 442 3.64 20.53 -20.46
N ASN A 443 4.64 21.34 -20.72
CA ASN A 443 4.59 22.79 -20.63
C ASN A 443 3.99 23.33 -21.92
N ALA A 444 2.67 23.38 -22.03
CA ALA A 444 1.97 23.79 -23.25
C ALA A 444 2.24 25.26 -23.55
N THR A 445 2.19 26.11 -22.52
CA THR A 445 2.58 27.53 -22.54
C THR A 445 3.24 27.88 -21.21
N GLU A 446 3.72 29.10 -21.06
CA GLU A 446 4.23 29.62 -19.78
C GLU A 446 3.18 29.62 -18.67
N LYS A 447 1.88 29.64 -19.03
CA LYS A 447 0.73 29.70 -18.14
C LYS A 447 0.00 28.36 -17.97
N LEU A 448 0.21 27.39 -18.86
CA LEU A 448 -0.57 26.15 -18.91
C LEU A 448 0.34 24.93 -18.96
N ASN A 449 0.25 24.12 -17.92
CA ASN A 449 0.99 22.88 -17.76
C ASN A 449 0.03 21.72 -17.61
N PHE A 450 0.35 20.58 -18.23
CA PHE A 450 -0.36 19.31 -18.09
C PHE A 450 0.58 18.24 -17.53
N PHE A 451 0.01 17.29 -16.82
CA PHE A 451 0.70 16.06 -16.47
C PHE A 451 -0.22 14.86 -16.66
N GLY A 452 0.38 13.70 -16.87
CA GLY A 452 -0.28 12.41 -16.84
C GLY A 452 0.64 11.38 -16.20
N ARG A 453 0.09 10.55 -15.31
CA ARG A 453 0.80 9.46 -14.64
C ARG A 453 0.01 8.16 -14.76
N TYR A 454 0.71 7.09 -15.03
CA TYR A 454 0.22 5.73 -14.93
C TYR A 454 1.19 4.87 -14.12
N SER A 455 0.67 4.21 -13.11
CA SER A 455 1.40 3.24 -12.30
C SER A 455 0.67 1.92 -12.29
N ILE A 456 1.41 0.83 -12.32
CA ILE A 456 0.90 -0.53 -12.22
C ILE A 456 1.78 -1.36 -11.29
N LEU A 457 1.14 -2.16 -10.48
CA LEU A 457 1.76 -3.21 -9.67
C LEU A 457 1.10 -4.54 -10.03
N ASP A 458 1.92 -5.57 -10.16
CA ASP A 458 1.48 -6.96 -10.32
C ASP A 458 2.22 -7.81 -9.29
N PHE A 459 1.52 -8.76 -8.66
CA PHE A 459 2.13 -9.65 -7.68
C PHE A 459 1.66 -11.08 -7.83
N PHE A 460 2.50 -11.98 -7.35
CA PHE A 460 2.24 -13.40 -7.18
C PHE A 460 2.78 -13.84 -5.82
N GLN A 461 1.98 -14.63 -5.09
CA GLN A 461 2.38 -15.32 -3.86
C GLN A 461 2.09 -16.80 -4.01
N ASP A 462 3.02 -17.63 -3.53
CA ASP A 462 2.76 -19.03 -3.20
C ASP A 462 3.20 -19.26 -1.75
N ASN A 463 2.25 -19.57 -0.88
CA ASN A 463 2.44 -19.72 0.55
C ASN A 463 1.98 -21.10 0.99
N ALA A 464 2.92 -22.03 1.03
CA ALA A 464 2.65 -23.41 1.41
C ALA A 464 2.08 -23.52 2.82
N THR A 465 1.41 -24.64 3.09
CA THR A 465 0.85 -24.98 4.40
C THR A 465 1.71 -26.01 5.12
N VAL A 466 1.59 -26.07 6.46
CA VAL A 466 2.42 -26.94 7.30
C VAL A 466 2.21 -28.43 7.05
N PHE A 467 1.06 -28.83 6.50
CA PHE A 467 0.74 -30.22 6.17
C PHE A 467 0.61 -30.47 4.65
N GLY A 468 1.07 -29.52 3.82
CA GLY A 468 1.01 -29.61 2.36
C GLY A 468 -0.42 -29.60 1.80
N ASP A 469 -0.55 -29.87 0.51
CA ASP A 469 -1.81 -29.72 -0.22
C ASP A 469 -2.92 -30.68 0.21
N LEU A 470 -2.59 -31.84 0.77
CA LEU A 470 -3.59 -32.83 1.15
C LEU A 470 -4.34 -32.40 2.42
N MET A 471 -3.61 -32.06 3.47
CA MET A 471 -4.19 -31.77 4.78
C MET A 471 -4.20 -30.27 5.10
N GLN A 472 -3.58 -29.44 4.26
CA GLN A 472 -3.50 -27.98 4.41
C GLN A 472 -2.89 -27.54 5.76
N GLY A 473 -3.62 -26.88 6.59
CA GLY A 473 -3.18 -26.36 7.89
C GLY A 473 -2.76 -24.90 7.83
N GLN A 474 -1.99 -24.47 8.82
CA GLN A 474 -1.53 -23.09 8.93
C GLN A 474 -0.57 -22.72 7.79
N PRO A 475 -0.60 -21.48 7.29
CA PRO A 475 0.38 -21.01 6.31
C PRO A 475 1.78 -20.96 6.91
N ILE A 476 2.77 -21.45 6.18
CA ILE A 476 4.16 -21.50 6.67
C ILE A 476 4.74 -20.08 6.83
N GLY A 477 4.50 -19.19 5.87
CA GLY A 477 4.99 -17.82 5.86
C GLY A 477 4.12 -16.83 6.67
N GLY A 478 3.08 -17.30 7.35
CA GLY A 478 2.07 -16.43 8.00
C GLY A 478 1.10 -15.81 6.99
N GLY A 479 0.07 -15.12 7.47
CA GLY A 479 -0.95 -14.51 6.61
C GLY A 479 -1.83 -15.55 5.89
N ASN A 480 -2.06 -15.38 4.60
CA ASN A 480 -2.95 -16.23 3.80
C ASN A 480 -2.21 -17.41 3.15
N PRO A 481 -2.68 -18.66 3.32
CA PRO A 481 -2.13 -19.82 2.62
C PRO A 481 -2.54 -19.86 1.14
N GLY A 482 -1.77 -20.60 0.34
CA GLY A 482 -2.07 -20.89 -1.05
C GLY A 482 -1.61 -19.83 -2.03
N ILE A 483 -2.28 -19.77 -3.17
CA ILE A 483 -1.89 -18.95 -4.32
C ILE A 483 -2.60 -17.62 -4.27
N GLY A 484 -1.83 -16.54 -4.14
CA GLY A 484 -2.30 -15.16 -4.22
C GLY A 484 -1.78 -14.46 -5.47
N SER A 485 -2.64 -13.67 -6.11
CA SER A 485 -2.23 -12.87 -7.26
C SER A 485 -3.13 -11.65 -7.46
N GLY A 486 -2.67 -10.70 -8.26
CA GLY A 486 -3.48 -9.56 -8.63
C GLY A 486 -2.70 -8.38 -9.16
N LYS A 487 -3.47 -7.33 -9.51
CA LYS A 487 -2.94 -6.08 -10.07
C LYS A 487 -3.53 -4.88 -9.37
N THR A 488 -2.70 -3.87 -9.19
CA THR A 488 -3.15 -2.53 -8.79
C THR A 488 -2.78 -1.54 -9.87
N HIS A 489 -3.76 -0.81 -10.38
CA HIS A 489 -3.57 0.29 -11.32
C HIS A 489 -3.79 1.61 -10.59
N SER A 490 -2.98 2.62 -10.89
CA SER A 490 -3.16 3.97 -10.39
C SER A 490 -2.87 4.95 -11.51
N VAL A 491 -3.88 5.73 -11.87
CA VAL A 491 -3.82 6.75 -12.93
C VAL A 491 -4.08 8.10 -12.31
N SER A 492 -3.34 9.10 -12.72
CA SER A 492 -3.68 10.50 -12.48
C SER A 492 -3.32 11.35 -13.70
N GLY A 493 -4.12 12.38 -13.92
CA GLY A 493 -3.85 13.37 -14.97
C GLY A 493 -4.51 14.68 -14.61
N GLY A 494 -3.90 15.78 -15.03
CA GLY A 494 -4.44 17.09 -14.72
C GLY A 494 -3.66 18.22 -15.38
N PHE A 495 -4.09 19.43 -15.04
CA PHE A 495 -3.47 20.65 -15.54
C PHE A 495 -3.43 21.74 -14.47
N THR A 496 -2.50 22.67 -14.63
CA THR A 496 -2.44 23.92 -13.88
C THR A 496 -2.45 25.08 -14.86
N TYR A 497 -3.38 26.02 -14.69
CA TYR A 497 -3.55 27.18 -15.54
C TYR A 497 -3.47 28.49 -14.76
N THR A 498 -2.43 29.28 -15.00
CA THR A 498 -2.27 30.63 -14.47
C THR A 498 -3.10 31.60 -15.30
N LEU A 499 -4.35 31.80 -14.92
CA LEU A 499 -5.30 32.70 -15.61
C LEU A 499 -4.78 34.14 -15.62
N THR A 500 -4.40 34.63 -14.44
CA THR A 500 -3.77 35.94 -14.25
C THR A 500 -2.62 35.81 -13.23
N SER A 501 -1.85 36.87 -12.98
CA SER A 501 -0.83 36.88 -11.92
C SER A 501 -1.38 36.60 -10.52
N HIS A 502 -2.70 36.74 -10.32
CA HIS A 502 -3.39 36.60 -9.05
C HIS A 502 -4.40 35.44 -9.01
N LEU A 503 -4.66 34.79 -10.15
CA LEU A 503 -5.69 33.75 -10.25
C LEU A 503 -5.15 32.51 -10.95
N VAL A 504 -5.20 31.38 -10.26
CA VAL A 504 -4.74 30.08 -10.74
C VAL A 504 -5.86 29.06 -10.62
N LEU A 505 -6.08 28.32 -11.69
CA LEU A 505 -6.95 27.16 -11.75
C LEU A 505 -6.09 25.91 -11.89
N ASP A 506 -6.29 24.91 -11.05
CA ASP A 506 -5.80 23.57 -11.27
C ASP A 506 -6.93 22.54 -11.17
N ALA A 507 -6.83 21.49 -11.97
CA ALA A 507 -7.75 20.39 -11.92
C ALA A 507 -7.03 19.08 -12.23
N HIS A 508 -7.45 18.00 -11.53
CA HIS A 508 -6.95 16.66 -11.82
C HIS A 508 -8.00 15.61 -11.55
N ILE A 509 -7.84 14.50 -12.25
CA ILE A 509 -8.62 13.28 -12.10
C ILE A 509 -7.70 12.13 -11.70
N GLY A 510 -8.18 11.28 -10.83
CA GLY A 510 -7.51 10.06 -10.41
C GLY A 510 -8.40 8.84 -10.54
N TRP A 511 -7.77 7.70 -10.85
CA TRP A 511 -8.39 6.40 -10.78
C TRP A 511 -7.42 5.38 -10.19
N VAL A 512 -7.89 4.65 -9.17
CA VAL A 512 -7.15 3.55 -8.57
C VAL A 512 -8.02 2.30 -8.62
N ARG A 513 -7.48 1.23 -9.17
CA ARG A 513 -8.14 -0.08 -9.19
C ARG A 513 -7.24 -1.12 -8.55
N MET A 514 -7.73 -1.77 -7.52
CA MET A 514 -7.08 -2.89 -6.86
C MET A 514 -7.88 -4.17 -7.14
N ASN A 515 -7.29 -5.10 -7.89
CA ASN A 515 -7.85 -6.41 -8.15
C ASN A 515 -6.91 -7.45 -7.59
N THR A 516 -7.33 -8.15 -6.52
CA THR A 516 -6.51 -9.14 -5.82
C THR A 516 -7.36 -10.32 -5.38
N GLY A 517 -6.74 -11.49 -5.33
CA GLY A 517 -7.37 -12.69 -4.81
C GLY A 517 -6.35 -13.64 -4.20
N VAL A 518 -6.84 -14.52 -3.35
CA VAL A 518 -6.06 -15.63 -2.80
C VAL A 518 -6.98 -16.83 -2.57
N GLU A 519 -6.50 -17.98 -2.96
CA GLU A 519 -7.22 -19.25 -2.81
C GLU A 519 -6.26 -20.37 -2.37
N GLN A 520 -6.78 -21.32 -1.62
CA GLN A 520 -6.05 -22.54 -1.31
C GLN A 520 -5.91 -23.41 -2.55
N THR A 521 -4.88 -24.23 -2.58
CA THR A 521 -4.58 -25.13 -3.71
C THR A 521 -5.68 -26.16 -3.95
N ASP A 522 -6.41 -26.55 -2.91
CA ASP A 522 -7.47 -27.57 -2.94
C ASP A 522 -8.90 -27.01 -3.08
N ILE A 523 -9.06 -25.72 -3.35
CA ILE A 523 -10.36 -25.01 -3.39
C ILE A 523 -11.39 -25.64 -4.36
N ARG A 524 -10.93 -26.41 -5.35
CA ARG A 524 -11.80 -27.06 -6.36
C ARG A 524 -12.17 -28.51 -6.03
N GLU A 525 -11.74 -28.99 -4.87
CA GLU A 525 -11.98 -30.34 -4.39
C GLU A 525 -12.96 -30.33 -3.21
N ASN A 526 -13.88 -31.26 -3.13
CA ASN A 526 -14.78 -31.40 -1.98
C ASN A 526 -14.19 -32.41 -0.98
N LYS A 527 -13.05 -32.09 -0.39
CA LYS A 527 -12.29 -33.04 0.45
C LYS A 527 -13.07 -33.52 1.66
N GLY A 528 -13.92 -32.69 2.26
CA GLY A 528 -14.75 -33.08 3.38
C GLY A 528 -15.79 -34.14 2.98
N LEU A 529 -16.54 -33.88 1.90
CA LEU A 529 -17.61 -34.74 1.45
C LEU A 529 -17.06 -35.97 0.69
N ASP A 530 -16.23 -35.75 -0.34
CA ASP A 530 -15.86 -36.82 -1.28
C ASP A 530 -14.66 -37.64 -0.78
N PHE A 531 -13.69 -36.99 -0.11
CA PHE A 531 -12.49 -37.69 0.37
C PHE A 531 -12.63 -38.22 1.79
N LEU A 532 -13.17 -37.43 2.72
CA LEU A 532 -13.37 -37.87 4.12
C LEU A 532 -14.71 -38.59 4.31
N GLY A 533 -15.72 -38.34 3.48
CA GLY A 533 -17.06 -38.91 3.62
C GLY A 533 -17.89 -38.25 4.73
N ILE A 534 -17.63 -36.96 5.05
CA ILE A 534 -18.34 -36.24 6.10
C ILE A 534 -19.53 -35.50 5.49
N PRO A 535 -20.78 -35.94 5.76
CA PRO A 535 -21.98 -35.28 5.23
C PRO A 535 -22.12 -33.86 5.75
N GLY A 536 -22.62 -32.94 4.89
CA GLY A 536 -22.86 -31.54 5.27
C GLY A 536 -21.61 -30.65 5.25
N THR A 537 -20.46 -31.18 4.87
CA THR A 537 -19.27 -30.39 4.56
C THR A 537 -19.22 -30.12 3.07
N ASN A 538 -18.46 -29.06 2.71
CA ASN A 538 -18.38 -28.51 1.36
C ASN A 538 -19.77 -28.10 0.80
N GLY A 539 -19.81 -27.58 -0.41
CA GLY A 539 -21.04 -27.14 -1.06
C GLY A 539 -20.83 -26.92 -2.55
N ILE A 540 -21.83 -26.31 -3.19
CA ILE A 540 -21.86 -26.14 -4.65
C ILE A 540 -21.21 -24.83 -5.12
N ARG A 541 -20.94 -23.88 -4.21
CA ARG A 541 -20.33 -22.61 -4.56
C ARG A 541 -18.81 -22.75 -4.67
N PRO A 542 -18.16 -22.03 -5.59
CA PRO A 542 -16.71 -22.16 -5.82
C PRO A 542 -15.82 -21.96 -4.57
N PHE A 543 -16.29 -21.20 -3.58
CA PHE A 543 -15.56 -20.93 -2.34
C PHE A 543 -15.84 -21.91 -1.20
N GLU A 544 -16.66 -22.94 -1.42
CA GLU A 544 -17.02 -23.98 -0.44
C GLU A 544 -16.19 -25.26 -0.60
N GLY A 545 -15.28 -25.31 -1.59
CA GLY A 545 -14.37 -26.44 -1.79
C GLY A 545 -13.19 -26.43 -0.81
N GLY A 546 -12.40 -27.49 -0.85
CA GLY A 546 -11.21 -27.71 -0.02
C GLY A 546 -11.46 -28.56 1.23
N MET A 547 -10.39 -28.76 2.00
CA MET A 547 -10.44 -29.51 3.26
C MET A 547 -11.16 -28.67 4.32
N PRO A 548 -12.22 -29.20 4.99
CA PRO A 548 -12.83 -28.55 6.14
C PRO A 548 -11.81 -28.26 7.24
N ARG A 549 -12.10 -27.27 8.07
CA ARG A 549 -11.26 -26.93 9.20
C ARG A 549 -11.41 -27.97 10.32
N PHE A 550 -10.28 -28.41 10.86
CA PHE A 550 -10.23 -29.18 12.10
C PHE A 550 -9.27 -28.48 13.06
N ASN A 551 -9.80 -28.10 14.19
CA ASN A 551 -9.05 -27.46 15.25
C ASN A 551 -9.15 -28.34 16.51
N VAL A 552 -8.01 -28.83 17.00
CA VAL A 552 -7.92 -29.63 18.21
C VAL A 552 -7.01 -28.89 19.20
N SER A 553 -7.52 -28.61 20.37
CA SER A 553 -6.78 -27.87 21.40
C SER A 553 -5.42 -28.54 21.70
N GLY A 554 -4.34 -27.77 21.72
CA GLY A 554 -2.98 -28.25 21.94
C GLY A 554 -2.25 -28.75 20.70
N TYR A 555 -2.92 -28.87 19.53
CA TYR A 555 -2.31 -29.32 18.28
C TYR A 555 -2.46 -28.29 17.18
N ALA A 556 -1.60 -28.38 16.17
CA ALA A 556 -1.75 -27.56 14.98
C ALA A 556 -3.02 -27.95 14.24
N GLY A 557 -3.86 -26.97 13.95
CA GLY A 557 -5.07 -27.17 13.15
C GLY A 557 -4.74 -27.60 11.72
N TRP A 558 -5.59 -28.40 11.12
CA TRP A 558 -5.50 -28.80 9.72
C TRP A 558 -6.76 -28.45 8.95
N GLY A 559 -6.73 -28.63 7.63
CA GLY A 559 -7.74 -28.09 6.72
C GLY A 559 -7.54 -26.59 6.55
N THR A 560 -8.58 -25.89 6.18
CA THR A 560 -8.56 -24.44 6.01
C THR A 560 -8.60 -23.74 7.35
N THR A 561 -7.44 -23.36 7.89
CA THR A 561 -7.35 -22.68 9.18
C THR A 561 -7.84 -21.25 9.14
N GLU A 562 -7.71 -20.58 7.99
CA GLU A 562 -8.17 -19.21 7.75
C GLU A 562 -9.63 -19.23 7.24
N THR A 563 -10.58 -19.03 8.14
CA THR A 563 -12.03 -19.22 7.86
C THR A 563 -12.60 -18.27 6.82
N TYR A 564 -11.96 -17.12 6.63
CA TYR A 564 -12.34 -16.12 5.63
C TYR A 564 -11.85 -16.42 4.21
N MET A 565 -11.12 -17.50 4.01
CA MET A 565 -10.59 -17.92 2.70
C MET A 565 -11.61 -18.73 1.88
N PRO A 566 -11.58 -18.63 0.55
CA PRO A 566 -10.81 -17.69 -0.28
C PRO A 566 -11.37 -16.28 -0.22
N TYR A 567 -10.59 -15.28 -0.63
CA TYR A 567 -11.17 -13.97 -0.89
C TYR A 567 -10.76 -13.42 -2.25
N TYR A 568 -11.67 -12.60 -2.81
CA TYR A 568 -11.46 -11.91 -4.07
C TYR A 568 -11.94 -10.47 -3.93
N ARG A 569 -11.19 -9.54 -4.47
CA ARG A 569 -11.46 -8.11 -4.43
C ARG A 569 -11.29 -7.47 -5.79
N SER A 570 -12.18 -6.57 -6.12
CA SER A 570 -12.09 -5.69 -7.28
C SER A 570 -12.62 -4.32 -6.89
N ASP A 571 -11.75 -3.51 -6.32
CA ASP A 571 -12.09 -2.20 -5.76
C ASP A 571 -11.72 -1.11 -6.76
N ASP A 572 -12.63 -0.16 -6.99
CA ASP A 572 -12.41 1.00 -7.86
C ASP A 572 -12.57 2.29 -7.05
N GLN A 573 -11.67 3.24 -7.27
CA GLN A 573 -11.72 4.58 -6.73
C GLN A 573 -11.58 5.59 -7.87
N ILE A 574 -12.46 6.57 -7.91
CA ILE A 574 -12.37 7.70 -8.83
C ILE A 574 -12.38 8.98 -7.99
N GLN A 575 -11.46 9.88 -8.28
CA GLN A 575 -11.34 11.16 -7.61
C GLN A 575 -11.27 12.27 -8.65
N ASN A 576 -12.05 13.32 -8.45
CA ASN A 576 -12.03 14.52 -9.27
C ASN A 576 -11.75 15.71 -8.36
N VAL A 577 -10.73 16.48 -8.69
CA VAL A 577 -10.30 17.65 -7.92
C VAL A 577 -10.24 18.87 -8.83
N VAL A 578 -10.82 19.98 -8.38
CA VAL A 578 -10.74 21.28 -9.07
C VAL A 578 -10.47 22.35 -8.03
N ASN A 579 -9.45 23.18 -8.24
CA ASN A 579 -9.01 24.22 -7.34
C ASN A 579 -8.91 25.57 -8.03
N LEU A 580 -9.32 26.61 -7.33
CA LEU A 580 -9.11 28.00 -7.70
C LEU A 580 -8.35 28.70 -6.56
N ASN A 581 -7.18 29.22 -6.86
CA ASN A 581 -6.39 30.01 -5.93
C ASN A 581 -6.41 31.48 -6.38
N TRP A 582 -6.96 32.36 -5.55
CA TRP A 582 -7.10 33.78 -5.82
C TRP A 582 -6.38 34.61 -4.76
N VAL A 583 -5.42 35.41 -5.21
CA VAL A 583 -4.71 36.38 -4.38
C VAL A 583 -5.34 37.76 -4.55
N LYS A 584 -5.91 38.31 -3.49
CA LYS A 584 -6.54 39.63 -3.48
C LYS A 584 -5.91 40.51 -2.39
N GLY A 585 -5.04 41.43 -2.78
CA GLY A 585 -4.25 42.21 -1.85
C GLY A 585 -3.42 41.33 -0.93
N THR A 586 -3.61 41.43 0.37
CA THR A 586 -2.92 40.61 1.39
C THR A 586 -3.58 39.25 1.63
N HIS A 587 -4.75 38.99 1.02
CA HIS A 587 -5.51 37.75 1.20
C HIS A 587 -5.17 36.71 0.14
N ASN A 588 -4.99 35.47 0.57
CA ASN A 588 -4.90 34.30 -0.29
C ASN A 588 -6.16 33.43 -0.09
N ILE A 589 -7.06 33.45 -1.06
CA ILE A 589 -8.35 32.77 -1.02
C ILE A 589 -8.25 31.52 -1.87
N ARG A 590 -8.58 30.36 -1.30
CA ARG A 590 -8.61 29.09 -2.01
C ARG A 590 -10.02 28.53 -1.96
N LEU A 591 -10.51 28.13 -3.14
CA LEU A 591 -11.80 27.52 -3.35
C LEU A 591 -11.61 26.26 -4.16
N GLY A 592 -12.41 25.23 -3.89
CA GLY A 592 -12.29 24.04 -4.72
C GLY A 592 -13.23 22.90 -4.33
N THR A 593 -13.09 21.79 -5.03
CA THR A 593 -13.89 20.57 -4.83
C THR A 593 -13.02 19.34 -4.94
N ASP A 594 -13.25 18.37 -4.05
CA ASP A 594 -12.67 17.02 -4.09
C ASP A 594 -13.82 16.01 -4.01
N ILE A 595 -14.19 15.44 -5.16
CA ILE A 595 -15.27 14.46 -5.26
C ILE A 595 -14.63 13.08 -5.33
N TYR A 596 -14.97 12.23 -4.37
CA TYR A 596 -14.41 10.93 -4.17
C TYR A 596 -15.48 9.84 -4.29
N TYR A 597 -15.34 8.97 -5.27
CA TYR A 597 -16.21 7.82 -5.48
C TYR A 597 -15.44 6.53 -5.22
N GLN A 598 -16.00 5.66 -4.39
CA GLN A 598 -15.44 4.36 -4.06
C GLN A 598 -16.46 3.26 -4.35
N ALA A 599 -16.06 2.25 -5.09
CA ALA A 599 -16.83 1.03 -5.32
C ALA A 599 -16.02 -0.16 -4.83
N MET A 600 -16.58 -0.89 -3.87
CA MET A 600 -15.98 -2.09 -3.31
C MET A 600 -16.76 -3.32 -3.80
N ASN A 601 -16.04 -4.26 -4.45
CA ASN A 601 -16.57 -5.57 -4.78
C ASN A 601 -15.69 -6.62 -4.12
N HIS A 602 -16.19 -7.19 -3.01
CA HIS A 602 -15.44 -8.08 -2.15
C HIS A 602 -16.23 -9.35 -1.88
N THR A 603 -15.61 -10.49 -2.14
CA THR A 603 -16.11 -11.80 -1.76
C THR A 603 -15.16 -12.40 -0.73
N GLN A 604 -15.65 -12.62 0.47
CA GLN A 604 -14.94 -13.23 1.58
C GLN A 604 -15.95 -14.02 2.39
N PRO A 605 -15.91 -15.36 2.35
CA PRO A 605 -16.96 -16.19 2.92
C PRO A 605 -16.78 -16.35 4.44
N GLU A 606 -16.80 -15.24 5.16
CA GLU A 606 -16.91 -15.24 6.63
C GLU A 606 -18.36 -15.37 7.05
N PHE A 607 -18.62 -16.30 7.97
CA PHE A 607 -19.91 -16.37 8.64
C PHE A 607 -19.84 -15.63 9.98
N ALA A 608 -20.69 -14.65 10.16
CA ALA A 608 -20.80 -13.91 11.42
C ALA A 608 -21.03 -14.89 12.59
N GLY A 609 -20.14 -14.89 13.57
CA GLY A 609 -20.20 -15.75 14.74
C GLY A 609 -19.79 -17.21 14.53
N SER A 610 -19.32 -17.61 13.35
CA SER A 610 -18.80 -18.95 13.08
C SER A 610 -17.30 -18.95 12.83
N SER A 611 -16.56 -19.75 13.59
CA SER A 611 -15.14 -20.02 13.35
C SER A 611 -14.90 -21.09 12.29
N LEU A 612 -15.96 -21.64 11.69
CA LEU A 612 -15.90 -22.88 10.90
C LEU A 612 -15.70 -22.65 9.39
N GLY A 613 -16.00 -21.44 8.89
CA GLY A 613 -15.84 -21.09 7.47
C GLY A 613 -16.90 -21.71 6.55
N ALA A 614 -16.82 -21.38 5.25
CA ALA A 614 -17.85 -21.74 4.24
C ALA A 614 -17.94 -23.24 3.93
N ARG A 615 -16.88 -23.99 4.13
CA ARG A 615 -16.78 -25.43 3.82
C ARG A 615 -17.09 -26.36 4.97
N GLY A 616 -17.46 -25.78 6.11
CA GLY A 616 -17.64 -26.49 7.37
C GLY A 616 -16.34 -26.65 8.15
N GLY A 617 -16.47 -27.07 9.40
CA GLY A 617 -15.33 -27.29 10.27
C GLY A 617 -15.73 -27.86 11.62
N PHE A 618 -14.73 -28.24 12.39
CA PHE A 618 -14.88 -28.91 13.67
C PHE A 618 -13.87 -28.34 14.65
N ASP A 619 -14.35 -27.83 15.78
CA ASP A 619 -13.53 -27.35 16.86
C ASP A 619 -13.67 -28.29 18.07
N PHE A 620 -12.57 -28.88 18.49
CA PHE A 620 -12.46 -29.75 19.65
C PHE A 620 -11.69 -29.01 20.74
N GLY A 621 -12.41 -28.27 21.57
CA GLY A 621 -11.87 -27.62 22.75
C GLY A 621 -11.63 -28.63 23.87
N GLY A 622 -10.61 -28.40 24.70
CA GLY A 622 -10.50 -29.09 25.98
C GLY A 622 -11.68 -28.65 26.87
N GLY A 623 -12.50 -29.58 27.28
CA GLY A 623 -13.57 -29.37 28.25
C GLY A 623 -13.02 -29.40 29.68
#